data_3e4f53259813daa14e173b8b07c26ca7
#
_entry.id   3e4f53259813daa14e173b8b07c26ca7
#
_cell.length_a   1.000
_cell.length_b   1.000
_cell.length_c   1.000
_cell.angle_alpha   90.00
_cell.angle_beta   90.00
_cell.angle_gamma   90.00
#
_symmetry.space_group_name_H-M   'P 1'
#
loop_
_entity.id
_entity.type
_entity.pdbx_description
1 polymer ?
#
loop_
_entity_poly.entity_id
_entity_poly.type
_entity_poly.pdbx_seq_one_letter_code
_entity_poly.pdbx_strand_id
1 'polypeptide(L)'
;VSCGACAQTCPTSAISDVFQSKSVEADKTVRTTCSYCGVGCNLEVAVKNDEVLSIRAPQDAVNAGHTCLKGRYAFKFYNHEDRLTSPLIRKNGELTPCSWDEAL
;
A
#
# COMPACT_ATOMS: atom_id res chain seq x y z
N VAL A 1 -10.40 17.96 1.26
CA VAL A 1 -9.93 16.66 0.79
C VAL A 1 -8.68 16.27 1.56
N SER A 2 -8.72 15.16 2.29
CA SER A 2 -7.65 14.71 3.19
C SER A 2 -6.60 13.86 2.44
N CYS A 3 -5.93 14.43 1.42
CA CYS A 3 -4.97 13.68 0.60
C CYS A 3 -3.58 13.49 1.25
N GLY A 4 -3.29 14.22 2.35
CA GLY A 4 -2.01 14.14 3.08
C GLY A 4 -0.84 14.88 2.41
N ALA A 5 -1.06 15.64 1.34
CA ALA A 5 0.00 16.41 0.69
C ALA A 5 0.64 17.43 1.65
N CYS A 6 -0.17 18.09 2.49
CA CYS A 6 0.33 19.05 3.49
C CYS A 6 1.31 18.43 4.49
N ALA A 7 1.06 17.20 4.93
CA ALA A 7 1.97 16.48 5.81
C ALA A 7 3.27 16.10 5.11
N GLN A 8 3.19 15.65 3.86
CA GLN A 8 4.36 15.23 3.11
C GLN A 8 5.27 16.40 2.70
N THR A 9 4.71 17.58 2.45
CA THR A 9 5.46 18.76 1.99
C THR A 9 5.83 19.70 3.12
N CYS A 10 5.47 19.42 4.37
CA CYS A 10 5.78 20.27 5.51
C CYS A 10 7.29 20.25 5.81
N PRO A 11 8.03 21.37 5.61
CA PRO A 11 9.48 21.36 5.75
C PRO A 11 9.94 21.25 7.21
N THR A 12 9.08 21.60 8.15
CA THR A 12 9.38 21.58 9.59
C THR A 12 8.81 20.35 10.29
N SER A 13 8.09 19.46 9.57
CA SER A 13 7.37 18.32 10.13
C SER A 13 6.34 18.70 11.23
N ALA A 14 5.90 19.96 11.24
CA ALA A 14 4.86 20.43 12.18
C ALA A 14 3.51 19.78 11.91
N ILE A 15 3.29 19.34 10.68
CA ILE A 15 2.13 18.54 10.27
C ILE A 15 2.66 17.16 9.93
N SER A 16 2.25 16.17 10.71
CA SER A 16 2.59 14.77 10.48
C SER A 16 1.34 13.93 10.28
N ASP A 17 1.50 12.85 9.55
CA ASP A 17 0.46 11.88 9.36
C ASP A 17 0.52 10.82 10.47
N VAL A 18 -0.64 10.39 10.94
CA VAL A 18 -0.77 9.46 12.06
C VAL A 18 -0.06 8.12 11.80
N PHE A 19 -0.01 7.68 10.55
CA PHE A 19 0.68 6.44 10.17
C PHE A 19 2.20 6.60 10.14
N GLN A 20 2.70 7.81 9.85
CA GLN A 20 4.13 8.11 9.84
C GLN A 20 4.68 8.52 11.20
N SER A 21 3.81 9.06 12.09
CA SER A 21 4.21 9.51 13.43
C SER A 21 4.44 8.36 14.42
N LYS A 22 3.94 7.17 14.12
CA LYS A 22 4.32 5.97 14.87
C LYS A 22 5.71 5.57 14.39
N SER A 23 6.72 5.83 15.23
CA SER A 23 8.12 5.48 15.02
C SER A 23 8.35 3.95 15.08
N VAL A 24 7.60 3.21 14.29
CA VAL A 24 7.83 1.79 14.08
C VAL A 24 8.83 1.69 12.94
N GLU A 25 10.04 1.27 13.26
CA GLU A 25 11.08 1.04 12.27
C GLU A 25 10.64 -0.08 11.33
N ALA A 26 10.61 0.22 10.03
CA ALA A 26 10.25 -0.76 9.01
C ALA A 26 11.42 -1.71 8.77
N ASP A 27 11.13 -2.99 8.52
CA ASP A 27 12.14 -3.99 8.17
C ASP A 27 12.70 -3.71 6.77
N LYS A 28 11.84 -3.24 5.88
CA LYS A 28 12.20 -2.90 4.50
C LYS A 28 11.28 -1.83 3.93
N THR A 29 11.81 -1.09 2.94
CA THR A 29 11.03 -0.21 2.08
C THR A 29 11.08 -0.75 0.65
N VAL A 30 9.92 -0.95 0.05
CA VAL A 30 9.77 -1.48 -1.30
C VAL A 30 9.19 -0.42 -2.23
N ARG A 31 9.85 -0.18 -3.37
CA ARG A 31 9.32 0.69 -4.41
C ARG A 31 8.41 -0.10 -5.35
N THR A 32 7.22 0.42 -5.59
CA THR A 32 6.20 -0.24 -6.43
C THR A 32 5.33 0.78 -7.16
N THR A 33 4.43 0.30 -7.99
CA THR A 33 3.45 1.13 -8.71
C THR A 33 2.08 1.01 -8.03
N CYS A 34 1.39 2.15 -7.91
CA CYS A 34 0.03 2.20 -7.37
C CYS A 34 -0.94 1.40 -8.25
N SER A 35 -1.73 0.53 -7.64
CA SER A 35 -2.68 -0.35 -8.32
C SER A 35 -4.08 0.24 -8.55
N TYR A 36 -4.34 1.49 -8.12
CA TYR A 36 -5.69 2.03 -8.12
C TYR A 36 -6.16 2.58 -9.47
N CYS A 37 -5.28 3.21 -10.24
CA CYS A 37 -5.69 3.82 -11.51
C CYS A 37 -4.53 3.89 -12.51
N GLY A 38 -4.84 4.23 -13.75
CA GLY A 38 -3.89 4.28 -14.86
C GLY A 38 -2.82 5.37 -14.80
N VAL A 39 -2.84 6.26 -13.79
CA VAL A 39 -1.77 7.25 -13.58
C VAL A 39 -0.43 6.57 -13.26
N GLY A 40 -0.45 5.39 -12.61
CA GLY A 40 0.75 4.62 -12.35
C GLY A 40 1.73 5.28 -11.39
N CYS A 41 1.27 6.02 -10.39
CA CYS A 41 2.12 6.67 -9.39
C CYS A 41 3.09 5.67 -8.77
N ASN A 42 4.37 6.04 -8.65
CA ASN A 42 5.31 5.26 -7.87
C ASN A 42 5.08 5.49 -6.37
N LEU A 43 5.21 4.43 -5.62
CA LEU A 43 5.02 4.41 -4.17
C LEU A 43 6.23 3.78 -3.50
N GLU A 44 6.58 4.28 -2.31
CA GLU A 44 7.49 3.65 -1.36
C GLU A 44 6.65 3.09 -0.20
N VAL A 45 6.67 1.78 -0.06
CA VAL A 45 5.88 1.04 0.91
C VAL A 45 6.79 0.57 2.03
N ALA A 46 6.58 1.08 3.23
CA ALA A 46 7.26 0.61 4.44
C ALA A 46 6.56 -0.64 4.97
N VAL A 47 7.32 -1.71 5.15
CA VAL A 47 6.81 -3.03 5.55
C VAL A 47 7.53 -3.51 6.79
N LYS A 48 6.78 -4.11 7.72
CA LYS A 48 7.29 -4.82 8.90
C LYS A 48 6.48 -6.09 9.13
N ASN A 49 7.15 -7.21 9.35
CA ASN A 49 6.51 -8.52 9.56
C ASN A 49 5.45 -8.83 8.48
N ASP A 50 5.75 -8.53 7.21
CA ASP A 50 4.84 -8.63 6.06
C ASP A 50 3.60 -7.74 6.10
N GLU A 51 3.48 -6.83 7.06
CA GLU A 51 2.42 -5.83 7.12
C GLU A 51 2.86 -4.49 6.53
N VAL A 52 1.97 -3.85 5.78
CA VAL A 52 2.17 -2.49 5.28
C VAL A 52 1.92 -1.50 6.42
N LEU A 53 2.95 -0.74 6.78
CA LEU A 53 2.88 0.28 7.83
C LEU A 53 2.47 1.65 7.30
N SER A 54 3.10 2.07 6.21
CA SER A 54 2.85 3.38 5.59
C SER A 54 3.24 3.39 4.13
N ILE A 55 2.69 4.35 3.41
CA ILE A 55 3.01 4.57 1.99
C ILE A 55 3.38 6.04 1.79
N ARG A 56 4.49 6.25 1.07
CA ARG A 56 4.96 7.56 0.61
C ARG A 56 5.05 7.60 -0.90
N ALA A 57 5.06 8.78 -1.48
CA ALA A 57 5.42 8.99 -2.87
C ALA A 57 6.88 9.43 -2.95
N PRO A 58 7.75 8.75 -3.73
CA PRO A 58 9.15 9.14 -3.89
C PRO A 58 9.28 10.44 -4.68
N GLN A 59 10.27 11.27 -4.31
CA GLN A 59 10.50 12.56 -4.96
C GLN A 59 11.10 12.43 -6.38
N ASP A 60 11.89 11.39 -6.58
CA ASP A 60 12.63 11.10 -7.82
C ASP A 60 11.84 10.25 -8.83
N ALA A 61 10.53 10.18 -8.67
CA ALA A 61 9.62 9.45 -9.54
C ALA A 61 8.78 10.38 -10.42
N VAL A 62 8.09 9.81 -11.41
CA VAL A 62 7.21 10.57 -12.36
C VAL A 62 6.13 11.39 -11.64
N ASN A 63 5.71 10.96 -10.48
CA ASN A 63 4.74 11.67 -9.64
C ASN A 63 5.36 12.63 -8.63
N ALA A 64 6.68 12.85 -8.67
CA ALA A 64 7.42 13.90 -7.97
C ALA A 64 6.96 14.13 -6.51
N GLY A 65 6.93 13.08 -5.69
CA GLY A 65 6.51 13.15 -4.29
C GLY A 65 5.00 13.24 -4.06
N HIS A 66 4.18 13.18 -5.09
CA HIS A 66 2.73 13.32 -4.98
C HIS A 66 2.01 11.99 -5.21
N THR A 67 0.96 11.77 -4.43
CA THR A 67 -0.04 10.72 -4.66
C THR A 67 -1.38 11.16 -4.08
N CYS A 68 -2.47 10.60 -4.60
CA CYS A 68 -3.79 10.92 -4.09
C CYS A 68 -4.09 10.18 -2.77
N LEU A 69 -5.25 10.49 -2.18
CA LEU A 69 -5.76 9.84 -0.98
C LEU A 69 -5.68 8.30 -1.05
N LYS A 70 -6.09 7.71 -2.19
CA LYS A 70 -6.12 6.25 -2.34
C LYS A 70 -4.72 5.64 -2.30
N GLY A 71 -3.79 6.21 -3.05
CA GLY A 71 -2.40 5.71 -3.08
C GLY A 71 -1.72 5.82 -1.73
N ARG A 72 -2.05 6.83 -0.92
CA ARG A 72 -1.40 7.09 0.36
C ARG A 72 -2.01 6.32 1.53
N TYR A 73 -3.34 6.21 1.61
CA TYR A 73 -4.02 5.75 2.82
C TYR A 73 -4.89 4.52 2.65
N ALA A 74 -5.25 4.17 1.42
CA ALA A 74 -6.17 3.06 1.20
C ALA A 74 -5.45 1.71 1.11
N PHE A 75 -4.46 1.46 1.97
CA PHE A 75 -3.67 0.22 1.99
C PHE A 75 -4.13 -0.81 3.03
N LYS A 76 -5.10 -0.49 3.86
CA LYS A 76 -5.55 -1.40 4.93
C LYS A 76 -6.05 -2.75 4.40
N PHE A 77 -6.53 -2.80 3.15
CA PHE A 77 -6.98 -4.06 2.56
C PHE A 77 -5.84 -5.06 2.31
N TYR A 78 -4.59 -4.61 2.21
CA TYR A 78 -3.43 -5.51 2.07
C TYR A 78 -3.21 -6.35 3.34
N ASN A 79 -3.52 -5.76 4.51
CA ASN A 79 -3.34 -6.38 5.81
C ASN A 79 -4.65 -6.98 6.36
N HIS A 80 -5.75 -6.98 5.58
CA HIS A 80 -7.05 -7.45 6.05
C HIS A 80 -7.07 -8.98 6.13
N GLU A 81 -7.66 -9.52 7.20
CA GLU A 81 -7.75 -10.97 7.44
C GLU A 81 -8.52 -11.73 6.36
N ASP A 82 -9.55 -11.09 5.76
CA ASP A 82 -10.34 -11.67 4.66
C ASP A 82 -9.63 -11.61 3.30
N ARG A 83 -8.39 -11.11 3.23
CA ARG A 83 -7.67 -11.05 1.98
C ARG A 83 -7.36 -12.45 1.47
N LEU A 84 -7.74 -12.71 0.23
CA LEU A 84 -7.35 -13.96 -0.45
C LEU A 84 -5.83 -13.99 -0.66
N THR A 85 -5.18 -15.01 -0.08
CA THR A 85 -3.72 -15.23 -0.17
C THR A 85 -3.34 -16.43 -1.03
N SER A 86 -4.34 -17.20 -1.48
CA SER A 86 -4.18 -18.32 -2.39
C SER A 86 -5.28 -18.31 -3.45
N PRO A 87 -5.06 -18.92 -4.62
CA PRO A 87 -6.12 -19.11 -5.61
C PRO A 87 -7.25 -19.98 -5.05
N LEU A 88 -8.47 -19.71 -5.49
CA LEU A 88 -9.65 -20.47 -5.13
C LEU A 88 -10.34 -20.97 -6.40
N ILE A 89 -10.71 -22.25 -6.41
CA ILE A 89 -11.56 -22.82 -7.47
C ILE A 89 -12.89 -23.31 -6.89
N ARG A 90 -13.93 -23.32 -7.70
CA ARG A 90 -15.24 -23.79 -7.29
C ARG A 90 -15.35 -25.29 -7.46
N LYS A 91 -15.45 -26.04 -6.35
CA LYS A 91 -15.71 -27.48 -6.32
C LYS A 91 -17.05 -27.73 -5.61
N ASN A 92 -17.96 -28.43 -6.26
CA ASN A 92 -19.29 -28.75 -5.69
C ASN A 92 -20.07 -27.55 -5.14
N GLY A 93 -19.91 -26.36 -5.76
CA GLY A 93 -20.59 -25.13 -5.34
C GLY A 93 -19.82 -24.28 -4.33
N GLU A 94 -18.77 -24.80 -3.69
CA GLU A 94 -17.94 -24.09 -2.69
C GLU A 94 -16.59 -23.68 -3.25
N LEU A 95 -16.08 -22.52 -2.79
CA LEU A 95 -14.72 -22.06 -3.12
C LEU A 95 -13.71 -22.78 -2.23
N THR A 96 -12.78 -23.48 -2.87
CA THR A 96 -11.75 -24.30 -2.20
C THR A 96 -10.36 -23.80 -2.60
N PRO A 97 -9.43 -23.64 -1.65
CA PRO A 97 -8.03 -23.30 -1.97
C PRO A 97 -7.39 -24.33 -2.89
N CYS A 98 -6.57 -23.86 -3.83
CA CYS A 98 -5.83 -24.70 -4.76
C CYS A 98 -4.45 -24.13 -5.06
N SER A 99 -3.62 -24.85 -5.80
CA SER A 99 -2.36 -24.35 -6.33
C SER A 99 -2.59 -23.44 -7.55
N TRP A 100 -1.58 -22.64 -7.91
CA TRP A 100 -1.62 -21.86 -9.15
C TRP A 100 -1.68 -22.75 -10.38
N ASP A 101 -1.00 -23.91 -10.39
CA ASP A 101 -1.03 -24.86 -11.50
C ASP A 101 -2.42 -25.47 -11.71
N GLU A 102 -3.20 -25.61 -10.63
CA GLU A 102 -4.57 -26.12 -10.72
C GLU A 102 -5.55 -25.00 -11.13
N ALA A 103 -5.25 -23.75 -10.83
CA ALA A 103 -6.12 -22.61 -11.12
C ALA A 103 -5.99 -22.09 -12.56
N LEU A 104 -4.84 -22.26 -13.21
CA LEU A 104 -4.51 -21.82 -14.58
C LEU A 104 -4.70 -22.92 -15.59
#